data_cad06eced5d823b784ef28afd9f7c0ef
#
_entry.id   cad06eced5d823b784ef28afd9f7c0ef
#
_cell.length_a   1.000
_cell.length_b   1.000
_cell.length_c   1.000
_cell.angle_alpha   90.00
_cell.angle_beta   90.00
_cell.angle_gamma   90.00
#
_symmetry.space_group_name_H-M   'P 1'
#
loop_
_entity.id
_entity.type
_entity.pdbx_description
1 polymer ?
#
loop_
_entity_poly.entity_id
_entity_poly.type
_entity_poly.pdbx_seq_one_letter_code
_entity_poly.pdbx_strand_id
1 'polypeptide(L)'
;DNPTFHASIGWDWMTSTPGREMGIWNDVYLDHDLGVRVCDPLVTTTLNHPDTLASVTPSVFVQNEENVAREIILKGCIGDVSFEKIVRLEPMEKREEQFLPADYPQLRKQPFRLWWPNGYGTPYLYDAEICAMDASTNVLLSQVKYKVGIRELSYKDLNSQTKIYINGKRLNPLGGNWGFSETNLNYRGREYDVAVRYHKEMNFNMIRNWVGQIGDEEFYEACDKYGIMVWQDFWLANPWDGPDPYDEKMFLENSRDYISRIRNHACMGIYVGRNEGFPPKTLDEALRSQVKTLHPQLGYIPSSADLGVSGHGPYRMMPATYYFNHQSHQLHSERGMPNVPSYESLCRMIPKEQLWPQGDAWGQHDYTLQGAQGGESFNAIMEKHFGKAQDARLFAKWAQWLNYDGYRAMYESAEQDRLGLLIWMSHSCWPSMVWCTYDYYFEPTAAYFGAKKACEPLHIQYNPAKQQVEVVNYAGGTKDNLLAKIQLFDMYGKMLSEDSKAIDIGEDQTKKVLNLMSPNEDVYYVRLRLMQKDNIVSENFYVQGKE
;
A
#
# COMPACT_ATOMS: atom_id res chain seq x y z
N ASP A 1 3.24 29.59 2.95
CA ASP A 1 2.63 28.76 1.88
C ASP A 1 1.93 27.57 2.52
N ASN A 2 0.78 27.16 1.97
CA ASN A 2 0.10 25.98 2.46
C ASN A 2 0.64 24.71 1.78
N PRO A 3 0.89 23.63 2.55
CA PRO A 3 1.19 22.33 1.95
C PRO A 3 -0.03 21.82 1.16
N THR A 4 0.24 21.32 -0.02
CA THR A 4 -0.73 20.63 -0.87
C THR A 4 -0.08 19.36 -1.39
N PHE A 5 -0.85 18.46 -2.02
CA PHE A 5 -0.21 17.37 -2.71
C PHE A 5 0.73 17.92 -3.78
N HIS A 6 1.81 17.25 -4.07
CA HIS A 6 2.88 17.63 -5.01
C HIS A 6 3.90 18.65 -4.54
N ALA A 7 3.87 19.21 -3.38
CA ALA A 7 4.76 20.36 -3.21
C ALA A 7 5.55 20.40 -1.93
N SER A 8 5.31 19.48 -1.03
CA SER A 8 5.80 19.73 0.32
C SER A 8 7.21 19.24 0.58
N ILE A 9 7.63 18.09 0.02
CA ILE A 9 8.92 17.48 0.35
C ILE A 9 9.29 16.40 -0.67
N GLY A 10 10.54 15.96 -0.65
CA GLY A 10 11.07 14.88 -1.50
C GLY A 10 12.28 15.31 -2.31
N TRP A 11 12.45 16.61 -2.51
CA TRP A 11 13.49 17.19 -3.34
C TRP A 11 14.86 17.30 -2.64
N ASP A 12 14.94 16.93 -1.39
CA ASP A 12 16.17 16.85 -0.61
C ASP A 12 16.89 15.49 -0.74
N TRP A 13 16.17 14.46 -1.21
CA TRP A 13 16.70 13.12 -1.47
C TRP A 13 16.41 12.59 -2.88
N MET A 14 15.70 13.35 -3.70
CA MET A 14 15.50 13.12 -5.14
C MET A 14 16.00 14.33 -5.93
N THR A 15 16.43 14.09 -7.15
CA THR A 15 16.74 15.16 -8.08
C THR A 15 15.45 15.90 -8.45
N SER A 16 15.43 17.23 -8.23
CA SER A 16 14.31 18.06 -8.65
C SER A 16 14.26 18.19 -10.17
N THR A 17 13.07 18.22 -10.73
CA THR A 17 12.86 18.50 -12.16
C THR A 17 13.40 19.88 -12.50
N PRO A 18 14.22 20.02 -13.56
CA PRO A 18 14.72 21.33 -14.00
C PRO A 18 13.58 22.27 -14.37
N GLY A 19 13.63 23.49 -13.86
CA GLY A 19 12.62 24.50 -14.12
C GLY A 19 11.56 24.59 -13.01
N ARG A 20 10.46 25.24 -13.35
CA ARG A 20 9.30 25.36 -12.46
C ARG A 20 8.11 24.71 -13.14
N GLU A 21 7.60 23.68 -12.54
CA GLU A 21 6.33 23.10 -12.96
C GLU A 21 5.20 24.03 -12.53
N MET A 22 4.56 24.65 -13.51
CA MET A 22 3.47 25.60 -13.29
C MET A 22 2.37 25.38 -14.32
N GLY A 23 1.15 25.58 -13.88
CA GLY A 23 0.00 25.53 -14.74
C GLY A 23 -0.92 24.33 -14.47
N ILE A 24 -1.84 24.13 -15.38
CA ILE A 24 -2.84 23.06 -15.30
C ILE A 24 -2.28 21.88 -16.08
N TRP A 25 -1.96 20.78 -15.38
CA TRP A 25 -1.44 19.56 -16.02
C TRP A 25 -2.50 18.48 -16.22
N ASN A 26 -3.63 18.59 -15.51
CA ASN A 26 -4.77 17.69 -15.64
C ASN A 26 -5.78 18.22 -16.64
N ASP A 27 -6.70 17.36 -17.08
CA ASP A 27 -7.76 17.73 -18.00
C ASP A 27 -8.68 18.80 -17.40
N VAL A 28 -9.18 19.69 -18.25
CA VAL A 28 -10.17 20.68 -17.89
C VAL A 28 -11.48 20.29 -18.56
N TYR A 29 -12.53 20.18 -17.77
CA TYR A 29 -13.85 19.80 -18.25
C TYR A 29 -14.81 20.97 -18.21
N LEU A 30 -15.68 21.05 -19.20
CA LEU A 30 -16.89 21.85 -19.12
C LEU A 30 -18.04 20.89 -18.81
N ASP A 31 -18.59 20.99 -17.60
CA ASP A 31 -19.75 20.25 -17.18
C ASP A 31 -21.02 21.10 -17.34
N HIS A 32 -22.13 20.45 -17.63
CA HIS A 32 -23.41 21.12 -17.81
C HIS A 32 -24.47 20.33 -17.03
N ASP A 33 -24.98 20.93 -15.96
CA ASP A 33 -26.15 20.44 -15.25
C ASP A 33 -27.38 21.31 -15.54
N LEU A 34 -28.54 20.80 -15.13
CA LEU A 34 -29.85 21.48 -15.30
C LEU A 34 -30.35 22.02 -13.97
N GLY A 35 -29.50 22.73 -13.24
CA GLY A 35 -29.82 23.44 -12.01
C GLY A 35 -29.86 22.55 -10.75
N VAL A 36 -29.66 21.24 -10.87
CA VAL A 36 -29.47 20.32 -9.75
C VAL A 36 -28.27 19.44 -10.03
N ARG A 37 -27.37 19.30 -9.08
CA ARG A 37 -26.16 18.49 -9.17
C ARG A 37 -26.16 17.35 -8.15
N VAL A 38 -25.75 16.15 -8.58
CA VAL A 38 -25.41 15.01 -7.72
C VAL A 38 -23.92 14.71 -7.82
N CYS A 39 -23.22 14.56 -6.68
CA CYS A 39 -21.77 14.34 -6.64
C CYS A 39 -21.32 13.57 -5.40
N ASP A 40 -20.07 13.13 -5.43
CA ASP A 40 -19.35 12.52 -4.30
C ASP A 40 -20.13 11.38 -3.63
N PRO A 41 -20.51 10.32 -4.37
CA PRO A 41 -21.23 9.19 -3.81
C PRO A 41 -20.41 8.47 -2.74
N LEU A 42 -21.11 7.78 -1.84
CA LEU A 42 -20.51 6.86 -0.88
C LEU A 42 -21.46 5.70 -0.64
N VAL A 43 -20.91 4.49 -0.55
CA VAL A 43 -21.65 3.32 -0.08
C VAL A 43 -20.97 2.79 1.16
N THR A 44 -21.62 2.92 2.31
CA THR A 44 -21.14 2.27 3.54
C THR A 44 -21.78 0.89 3.69
N THR A 45 -21.05 -0.04 4.28
CA THR A 45 -21.46 -1.44 4.41
C THR A 45 -21.39 -1.90 5.85
N THR A 46 -22.39 -2.64 6.30
CA THR A 46 -22.36 -3.40 7.56
C THR A 46 -22.62 -4.87 7.25
N LEU A 47 -21.77 -5.76 7.72
CA LEU A 47 -21.91 -7.20 7.56
C LEU A 47 -22.65 -7.85 8.71
N ASN A 48 -23.52 -8.77 8.40
CA ASN A 48 -24.14 -9.66 9.36
C ASN A 48 -23.26 -10.90 9.52
N HIS A 49 -22.51 -10.97 10.62
CA HIS A 49 -21.65 -12.12 10.91
C HIS A 49 -22.45 -13.23 11.59
N PRO A 50 -22.18 -14.53 11.28
CA PRO A 50 -21.15 -15.05 10.36
C PRO A 50 -21.59 -15.15 8.90
N ASP A 51 -22.84 -14.84 8.54
CA ASP A 51 -23.46 -15.13 7.24
C ASP A 51 -22.92 -14.28 6.10
N THR A 52 -22.16 -13.23 6.39
CA THR A 52 -21.58 -12.26 5.45
C THR A 52 -22.61 -11.56 4.56
N LEU A 53 -23.89 -11.57 4.95
CA LEU A 53 -24.91 -10.77 4.29
C LEU A 53 -24.66 -9.28 4.55
N ALA A 54 -24.69 -8.47 3.49
CA ALA A 54 -24.37 -7.06 3.59
C ALA A 54 -25.61 -6.18 3.64
N SER A 55 -25.65 -5.26 4.57
CA SER A 55 -26.55 -4.10 4.54
C SER A 55 -25.75 -2.90 4.07
N VAL A 56 -26.25 -2.22 3.03
CA VAL A 56 -25.54 -1.10 2.40
C VAL A 56 -26.34 0.19 2.54
N THR A 57 -25.64 1.29 2.76
CA THR A 57 -26.23 2.62 2.84
C THR A 57 -25.60 3.50 1.75
N PRO A 58 -26.22 3.59 0.57
CA PRO A 58 -25.82 4.56 -0.44
C PRO A 58 -26.10 5.98 0.05
N SER A 59 -25.16 6.90 -0.21
CA SER A 59 -25.34 8.34 0.01
C SER A 59 -24.73 9.13 -1.14
N VAL A 60 -25.19 10.37 -1.31
CA VAL A 60 -24.72 11.29 -2.34
C VAL A 60 -24.98 12.73 -1.90
N PHE A 61 -24.08 13.65 -2.23
CA PHE A 61 -24.37 15.07 -2.10
C PHE A 61 -25.30 15.51 -3.25
N VAL A 62 -26.36 16.24 -2.88
CA VAL A 62 -27.31 16.85 -3.81
C VAL A 62 -27.29 18.35 -3.59
N GLN A 63 -27.17 19.10 -4.66
CA GLN A 63 -27.12 20.55 -4.63
C GLN A 63 -28.16 21.15 -5.60
N ASN A 64 -29.01 22.03 -5.10
CA ASN A 64 -29.84 22.91 -5.92
C ASN A 64 -29.04 24.20 -6.21
N GLU A 65 -28.75 24.47 -7.45
CA GLU A 65 -27.96 25.64 -7.89
C GLU A 65 -28.85 26.81 -8.34
N GLU A 66 -30.17 26.68 -8.15
CA GLU A 66 -31.13 27.71 -8.52
C GLU A 66 -31.72 28.44 -7.31
N ASN A 67 -32.19 29.65 -7.54
CA ASN A 67 -32.86 30.49 -6.54
C ASN A 67 -34.34 30.14 -6.31
N VAL A 68 -34.75 28.94 -6.73
CA VAL A 68 -36.12 28.41 -6.55
C VAL A 68 -36.05 27.01 -5.96
N ALA A 69 -37.03 26.65 -5.14
CA ALA A 69 -37.10 25.29 -4.61
C ALA A 69 -37.35 24.28 -5.73
N ARG A 70 -36.73 23.12 -5.63
CA ARG A 70 -36.88 22.01 -6.60
C ARG A 70 -37.37 20.75 -5.90
N GLU A 71 -38.30 20.05 -6.55
CA GLU A 71 -38.65 18.70 -6.18
C GLU A 71 -38.08 17.72 -7.22
N ILE A 72 -37.32 16.76 -6.76
CA ILE A 72 -36.61 15.80 -7.59
C ILE A 72 -36.95 14.37 -7.17
N ILE A 73 -36.83 13.45 -8.10
CA ILE A 73 -36.77 12.02 -7.82
C ILE A 73 -35.29 11.63 -7.86
N LEU A 74 -34.76 11.25 -6.72
CA LEU A 74 -33.39 10.72 -6.61
C LEU A 74 -33.47 9.21 -6.77
N LYS A 75 -32.86 8.68 -7.85
CA LYS A 75 -32.84 7.25 -8.20
C LYS A 75 -31.43 6.73 -8.16
N GLY A 76 -31.26 5.51 -7.67
CA GLY A 76 -29.96 4.86 -7.70
C GLY A 76 -30.04 3.35 -7.90
N CYS A 77 -28.92 2.76 -8.29
CA CYS A 77 -28.75 1.32 -8.32
C CYS A 77 -27.32 0.91 -7.95
N ILE A 78 -27.19 -0.31 -7.43
CA ILE A 78 -25.93 -1.02 -7.21
C ILE A 78 -26.11 -2.41 -7.82
N GLY A 79 -25.47 -2.67 -8.98
CA GLY A 79 -25.79 -3.84 -9.78
C GLY A 79 -27.29 -3.89 -10.08
N ASP A 80 -27.94 -4.98 -9.72
CA ASP A 80 -29.38 -5.19 -9.96
C ASP A 80 -30.29 -4.62 -8.85
N VAL A 81 -29.72 -4.04 -7.79
CA VAL A 81 -30.48 -3.51 -6.65
C VAL A 81 -30.77 -2.03 -6.85
N SER A 82 -32.02 -1.68 -7.01
CA SER A 82 -32.50 -0.31 -7.27
C SER A 82 -33.19 0.29 -6.05
N PHE A 83 -33.12 1.61 -5.93
CA PHE A 83 -33.77 2.40 -4.86
C PHE A 83 -34.07 3.80 -5.35
N GLU A 84 -35.16 4.40 -4.82
CA GLU A 84 -35.54 5.78 -5.18
C GLU A 84 -36.29 6.49 -4.06
N LYS A 85 -36.25 7.83 -4.06
CA LYS A 85 -37.04 8.68 -3.18
C LYS A 85 -37.30 10.05 -3.81
N ILE A 86 -38.38 10.70 -3.38
CA ILE A 86 -38.64 12.11 -3.69
C ILE A 86 -37.94 12.98 -2.67
N VAL A 87 -37.26 14.02 -3.15
CA VAL A 87 -36.51 14.97 -2.35
C VAL A 87 -36.87 16.39 -2.73
N ARG A 88 -37.21 17.21 -1.76
CA ARG A 88 -37.41 18.65 -1.94
C ARG A 88 -36.13 19.35 -1.49
N LEU A 89 -35.56 20.16 -2.37
CA LEU A 89 -34.41 21.02 -2.12
C LEU A 89 -34.85 22.48 -2.09
N GLU A 90 -34.45 23.19 -1.06
CA GLU A 90 -34.66 24.63 -0.99
C GLU A 90 -33.70 25.37 -1.94
N PRO A 91 -33.92 26.67 -2.24
CA PRO A 91 -33.03 27.43 -3.10
C PRO A 91 -31.58 27.39 -2.61
N MET A 92 -30.62 27.11 -3.50
CA MET A 92 -29.18 27.07 -3.21
C MET A 92 -28.76 26.04 -2.13
N GLU A 93 -29.63 25.12 -1.77
CA GLU A 93 -29.35 24.10 -0.75
C GLU A 93 -28.38 23.04 -1.28
N LYS A 94 -27.38 22.71 -0.45
CA LYS A 94 -26.52 21.54 -0.63
C LYS A 94 -26.60 20.65 0.62
N ARG A 95 -26.92 19.37 0.47
CA ARG A 95 -26.93 18.40 1.58
C ARG A 95 -26.64 16.99 1.10
N GLU A 96 -26.29 16.14 2.04
CA GLU A 96 -26.12 14.70 1.78
C GLU A 96 -27.46 13.98 1.96
N GLU A 97 -27.84 13.20 0.96
CA GLU A 97 -28.99 12.32 0.99
C GLU A 97 -28.54 10.87 1.14
N GLN A 98 -29.25 10.12 2.00
CA GLN A 98 -28.92 8.73 2.31
C GLN A 98 -30.11 7.80 2.08
N PHE A 99 -29.83 6.58 1.64
CA PHE A 99 -30.81 5.50 1.51
C PHE A 99 -30.53 4.46 2.60
N LEU A 100 -31.29 4.53 3.69
CA LEU A 100 -31.07 3.69 4.86
C LEU A 100 -31.65 2.28 4.67
N PRO A 101 -30.93 1.20 5.04
CA PRO A 101 -31.46 -0.17 4.96
C PRO A 101 -32.73 -0.41 5.80
N ALA A 102 -33.00 0.46 6.78
CA ALA A 102 -34.23 0.41 7.56
C ALA A 102 -35.48 0.75 6.69
N ASP A 103 -35.33 1.71 5.77
CA ASP A 103 -36.41 2.21 4.91
C ASP A 103 -36.46 1.48 3.57
N TYR A 104 -35.35 0.86 3.15
CA TYR A 104 -35.17 0.16 1.89
C TYR A 104 -34.79 -1.31 2.11
N PRO A 105 -35.79 -2.25 2.21
CA PRO A 105 -35.52 -3.66 2.49
C PRO A 105 -34.56 -4.33 1.50
N GLN A 106 -34.53 -3.89 0.25
CA GLN A 106 -33.62 -4.38 -0.80
C GLN A 106 -32.14 -4.00 -0.56
N LEU A 107 -31.86 -3.08 0.36
CA LEU A 107 -30.51 -2.71 0.79
C LEU A 107 -30.08 -3.42 2.07
N ARG A 108 -30.96 -4.23 2.69
CA ARG A 108 -30.75 -4.85 3.98
C ARG A 108 -30.45 -6.34 3.86
N LYS A 109 -29.33 -6.79 4.43
CA LYS A 109 -28.93 -8.21 4.51
C LYS A 109 -28.99 -8.94 3.16
N GLN A 110 -28.38 -8.33 2.14
CA GLN A 110 -28.31 -8.90 0.79
C GLN A 110 -27.04 -9.73 0.60
N PRO A 111 -27.07 -10.77 -0.25
CA PRO A 111 -25.94 -11.62 -0.55
C PRO A 111 -24.99 -10.97 -1.59
N PHE A 112 -24.56 -9.75 -1.32
CA PHE A 112 -23.58 -9.09 -2.18
C PHE A 112 -22.26 -9.85 -2.18
N ARG A 113 -21.61 -9.91 -3.35
CA ARG A 113 -20.24 -10.36 -3.47
C ARG A 113 -19.32 -9.30 -2.89
N LEU A 114 -18.51 -9.70 -1.90
CA LEU A 114 -17.64 -8.77 -1.17
C LEU A 114 -16.39 -8.40 -1.97
N TRP A 115 -15.92 -7.19 -1.74
CA TRP A 115 -14.59 -6.76 -2.15
C TRP A 115 -13.56 -7.20 -1.12
N TRP A 116 -12.46 -7.80 -1.60
CA TRP A 116 -11.37 -8.27 -0.76
C TRP A 116 -10.02 -7.71 -1.25
N PRO A 117 -9.10 -7.38 -0.35
CA PRO A 117 -7.73 -7.06 -0.72
C PRO A 117 -7.00 -8.28 -1.25
N ASN A 118 -5.94 -8.03 -2.01
CA ASN A 118 -5.08 -9.06 -2.57
C ASN A 118 -4.59 -10.01 -1.46
N GLY A 119 -4.56 -11.31 -1.74
CA GLY A 119 -4.25 -12.37 -0.78
C GLY A 119 -5.43 -12.84 0.06
N TYR A 120 -6.49 -12.04 0.24
CA TYR A 120 -7.66 -12.37 1.06
C TYR A 120 -8.88 -12.82 0.25
N GLY A 121 -8.93 -12.47 -1.01
CA GLY A 121 -10.03 -12.85 -1.90
C GLY A 121 -10.02 -12.05 -3.21
N THR A 122 -11.18 -11.93 -3.82
CA THR A 122 -11.33 -11.22 -5.11
C THR A 122 -11.79 -9.78 -4.85
N PRO A 123 -11.15 -8.77 -5.46
CA PRO A 123 -11.58 -7.37 -5.39
C PRO A 123 -12.76 -7.12 -6.34
N TYR A 124 -13.96 -7.58 -5.94
CA TYR A 124 -15.14 -7.47 -6.79
C TYR A 124 -15.77 -6.08 -6.70
N LEU A 125 -16.06 -5.49 -7.86
CA LEU A 125 -16.69 -4.17 -7.99
C LEU A 125 -18.01 -4.27 -8.70
N TYR A 126 -19.03 -3.62 -8.16
CA TYR A 126 -20.32 -3.42 -8.83
C TYR A 126 -20.31 -2.11 -9.61
N ASP A 127 -21.05 -2.08 -10.73
CA ASP A 127 -21.48 -0.84 -11.33
C ASP A 127 -22.57 -0.22 -10.48
N ALA A 128 -22.49 1.08 -10.28
CA ALA A 128 -23.46 1.85 -9.52
C ALA A 128 -23.73 3.19 -10.19
N GLU A 129 -24.92 3.70 -9.95
CA GLU A 129 -25.38 4.97 -10.50
C GLU A 129 -26.33 5.65 -9.51
N ILE A 130 -26.25 6.97 -9.40
CA ILE A 130 -27.27 7.81 -8.79
C ILE A 130 -27.59 8.95 -9.74
N CYS A 131 -28.88 9.22 -9.97
CA CYS A 131 -29.34 10.32 -10.79
C CYS A 131 -30.47 11.11 -10.11
N ALA A 132 -30.54 12.40 -10.42
CA ALA A 132 -31.65 13.28 -10.08
C ALA A 132 -32.52 13.55 -11.30
N MET A 133 -33.80 13.27 -11.17
CA MET A 133 -34.81 13.55 -12.20
C MET A 133 -35.71 14.67 -11.68
N ASP A 134 -36.16 15.56 -12.55
CA ASP A 134 -37.22 16.51 -12.19
C ASP A 134 -38.52 15.75 -11.89
N ALA A 135 -39.12 15.99 -10.73
CA ALA A 135 -40.27 15.23 -10.27
C ALA A 135 -41.56 15.45 -11.13
N SER A 136 -41.65 16.59 -11.79
CA SER A 136 -42.82 16.95 -12.61
C SER A 136 -42.73 16.53 -14.08
N THR A 137 -41.51 16.58 -14.64
CA THR A 137 -41.27 16.36 -16.08
C THR A 137 -40.55 15.05 -16.39
N ASN A 138 -40.00 14.37 -15.39
CA ASN A 138 -39.09 13.21 -15.54
C ASN A 138 -37.86 13.49 -16.41
N VAL A 139 -37.44 14.74 -16.52
CA VAL A 139 -36.18 15.09 -17.20
C VAL A 139 -34.98 14.77 -16.30
N LEU A 140 -33.94 14.14 -16.85
CA LEU A 140 -32.70 13.91 -16.17
C LEU A 140 -31.97 15.26 -15.93
N LEU A 141 -31.73 15.60 -14.69
CA LEU A 141 -31.06 16.84 -14.28
C LEU A 141 -29.57 16.65 -14.09
N SER A 142 -29.18 15.58 -13.41
CA SER A 142 -27.76 15.27 -13.12
C SER A 142 -27.60 13.76 -12.84
N GLN A 143 -26.40 13.24 -13.07
CA GLN A 143 -26.10 11.82 -12.91
C GLN A 143 -24.65 11.60 -12.51
N VAL A 144 -24.39 10.65 -11.62
CA VAL A 144 -23.06 10.14 -11.33
C VAL A 144 -23.03 8.62 -11.47
N LYS A 145 -22.07 8.11 -12.26
CA LYS A 145 -21.77 6.68 -12.43
C LYS A 145 -20.45 6.37 -11.74
N TYR A 146 -20.41 5.27 -11.01
CA TYR A 146 -19.23 4.92 -10.23
C TYR A 146 -19.14 3.41 -10.02
N LYS A 147 -17.99 2.95 -9.57
CA LYS A 147 -17.79 1.58 -9.11
C LYS A 147 -17.89 1.52 -7.59
N VAL A 148 -18.38 0.42 -7.05
CA VAL A 148 -18.45 0.21 -5.61
C VAL A 148 -17.99 -1.19 -5.24
N GLY A 149 -17.11 -1.27 -4.25
CA GLY A 149 -16.73 -2.51 -3.58
C GLY A 149 -17.47 -2.64 -2.25
N ILE A 150 -18.20 -3.71 -2.09
CA ILE A 150 -18.94 -3.97 -0.85
C ILE A 150 -17.99 -4.60 0.17
N ARG A 151 -17.65 -3.85 1.20
CA ARG A 151 -16.76 -4.28 2.28
C ARG A 151 -17.04 -3.54 3.57
N GLU A 152 -16.78 -4.20 4.70
CA GLU A 152 -16.80 -3.60 6.03
C GLU A 152 -15.37 -3.45 6.56
N LEU A 153 -15.02 -2.25 7.02
CA LEU A 153 -13.77 -1.97 7.72
C LEU A 153 -14.04 -1.75 9.19
N SER A 154 -13.15 -2.28 10.02
CA SER A 154 -13.12 -1.98 11.45
C SER A 154 -11.68 -1.95 11.96
N TYR A 155 -11.48 -1.31 13.09
CA TYR A 155 -10.15 -1.05 13.64
C TYR A 155 -10.10 -1.38 15.12
N LYS A 156 -8.93 -1.83 15.59
CA LYS A 156 -8.63 -2.00 17.01
C LYS A 156 -7.28 -1.38 17.33
N ASP A 157 -7.16 -0.93 18.55
CA ASP A 157 -5.89 -0.49 19.15
C ASP A 157 -5.17 0.63 18.37
N LEU A 158 -5.90 1.53 17.71
CA LEU A 158 -5.35 2.58 16.83
C LEU A 158 -4.25 3.44 17.47
N ASN A 159 -4.25 3.59 18.80
CA ASN A 159 -3.28 4.42 19.53
C ASN A 159 -2.17 3.60 20.22
N SER A 160 -2.13 2.28 20.06
CA SER A 160 -1.14 1.42 20.72
C SER A 160 -0.54 0.36 19.82
N GLN A 161 -1.36 -0.31 19.04
CA GLN A 161 -0.94 -1.36 18.10
C GLN A 161 -2.01 -1.50 17.01
N THR A 162 -2.00 -0.57 16.07
CA THR A 162 -3.01 -0.44 15.00
C THR A 162 -3.27 -1.77 14.30
N LYS A 163 -4.52 -2.22 14.35
CA LYS A 163 -5.02 -3.39 13.65
C LYS A 163 -6.20 -3.01 12.77
N ILE A 164 -6.11 -3.37 11.50
CA ILE A 164 -7.15 -3.16 10.49
C ILE A 164 -7.85 -4.49 10.25
N TYR A 165 -9.16 -4.47 10.24
CA TYR A 165 -9.99 -5.62 9.90
C TYR A 165 -10.82 -5.31 8.67
N ILE A 166 -10.89 -6.25 7.75
CA ILE A 166 -11.74 -6.18 6.57
C ILE A 166 -12.66 -7.39 6.50
N ASN A 167 -13.95 -7.15 6.39
CA ASN A 167 -14.98 -8.20 6.35
C ASN A 167 -14.82 -9.22 7.52
N GLY A 168 -14.45 -8.71 8.70
CA GLY A 168 -14.22 -9.50 9.91
C GLY A 168 -12.85 -10.18 10.02
N LYS A 169 -12.01 -10.15 9.00
CA LYS A 169 -10.65 -10.71 9.02
C LYS A 169 -9.60 -9.66 9.33
N ARG A 170 -8.64 -10.01 10.19
CA ARG A 170 -7.49 -9.13 10.44
C ARG A 170 -6.61 -9.04 9.20
N LEU A 171 -6.34 -7.83 8.75
CA LEU A 171 -5.40 -7.57 7.68
C LEU A 171 -3.96 -7.64 8.20
N ASN A 172 -3.09 -8.29 7.46
CA ASN A 172 -1.64 -8.14 7.55
C ASN A 172 -1.20 -7.18 6.44
N PRO A 173 -1.00 -5.89 6.71
CA PRO A 173 -0.65 -4.91 5.70
C PRO A 173 0.76 -5.17 5.16
N LEU A 174 0.87 -5.61 3.93
CA LEU A 174 2.13 -5.85 3.24
C LEU A 174 2.19 -4.97 1.99
N GLY A 175 3.23 -4.16 1.88
CA GLY A 175 3.32 -3.26 0.76
C GLY A 175 4.47 -2.27 0.87
N GLY A 176 4.28 -1.10 0.29
CA GLY A 176 5.32 -0.08 0.29
C GLY A 176 4.77 1.33 0.15
N ASN A 177 5.68 2.28 0.33
CA ASN A 177 5.41 3.69 0.15
C ASN A 177 5.56 4.07 -1.33
N TRP A 178 4.69 4.95 -1.75
CA TRP A 178 4.71 5.59 -3.05
C TRP A 178 4.73 7.11 -2.83
N GLY A 179 5.90 7.73 -3.03
CA GLY A 179 6.07 9.16 -2.76
C GLY A 179 5.51 10.04 -3.87
N PHE A 180 5.87 9.73 -5.11
CA PHE A 180 5.37 10.42 -6.30
C PHE A 180 4.98 9.39 -7.35
N SER A 181 4.03 9.73 -8.20
CA SER A 181 3.70 8.88 -9.35
C SER A 181 4.85 8.89 -10.36
N GLU A 182 5.20 10.08 -10.80
CA GLU A 182 6.29 10.35 -11.73
C GLU A 182 6.65 11.84 -11.65
N THR A 183 7.94 12.17 -11.67
CA THR A 183 8.42 13.55 -11.40
C THR A 183 7.96 14.59 -12.41
N ASN A 184 7.64 14.20 -13.64
CA ASN A 184 7.08 15.11 -14.66
C ASN A 184 5.54 15.06 -14.72
N LEU A 185 4.87 14.41 -13.76
CA LEU A 185 3.41 14.25 -13.70
C LEU A 185 2.81 13.53 -14.91
N ASN A 186 3.58 12.70 -15.60
CA ASN A 186 3.21 12.00 -16.81
C ASN A 186 2.99 10.51 -16.57
N TYR A 187 2.07 10.17 -15.66
CA TYR A 187 1.83 8.79 -15.21
C TYR A 187 0.42 8.27 -15.49
N ARG A 188 -0.45 9.12 -16.02
CA ARG A 188 -1.83 8.78 -16.32
C ARG A 188 -1.93 7.79 -17.50
N GLY A 189 -3.05 7.07 -17.54
CA GLY A 189 -3.29 6.02 -18.52
C GLY A 189 -2.69 4.68 -18.08
N ARG A 190 -1.92 4.04 -18.92
CA ARG A 190 -1.43 2.67 -18.73
C ARG A 190 -0.51 2.49 -17.51
N GLU A 191 0.25 3.50 -17.14
CA GLU A 191 1.31 3.42 -16.12
C GLU A 191 0.77 3.09 -14.73
N TYR A 192 -0.32 3.68 -14.30
CA TYR A 192 -0.96 3.33 -13.02
C TYR A 192 -1.42 1.88 -12.99
N ASP A 193 -2.05 1.39 -14.05
CA ASP A 193 -2.50 -0.01 -14.14
C ASP A 193 -1.32 -0.98 -14.03
N VAL A 194 -0.22 -0.72 -14.73
CA VAL A 194 0.98 -1.57 -14.69
C VAL A 194 1.64 -1.56 -13.31
N ALA A 195 1.83 -0.38 -12.73
CA ALA A 195 2.50 -0.23 -11.44
C ALA A 195 1.72 -0.88 -10.29
N VAL A 196 0.43 -0.65 -10.20
CA VAL A 196 -0.41 -1.26 -9.15
C VAL A 196 -0.55 -2.77 -9.37
N ARG A 197 -0.60 -3.23 -10.62
CA ARG A 197 -0.56 -4.67 -10.93
C ARG A 197 0.74 -5.31 -10.45
N TYR A 198 1.89 -4.65 -10.57
CA TYR A 198 3.15 -5.14 -10.02
C TYR A 198 3.09 -5.31 -8.50
N HIS A 199 2.46 -4.37 -7.80
CA HIS A 199 2.24 -4.52 -6.36
C HIS A 199 1.39 -5.75 -6.03
N LYS A 200 0.30 -5.97 -6.77
CA LYS A 200 -0.48 -7.21 -6.64
C LYS A 200 0.37 -8.46 -6.89
N GLU A 201 1.19 -8.47 -7.94
CA GLU A 201 2.04 -9.61 -8.30
C GLU A 201 3.16 -9.89 -7.29
N MET A 202 3.57 -8.88 -6.51
CA MET A 202 4.46 -9.03 -5.36
C MET A 202 3.76 -9.58 -4.10
N ASN A 203 2.49 -9.96 -4.18
CA ASN A 203 1.65 -10.32 -3.03
C ASN A 203 1.41 -9.15 -2.06
N PHE A 204 1.61 -7.93 -2.48
CA PHE A 204 1.25 -6.76 -1.69
C PHE A 204 -0.26 -6.56 -1.66
N ASN A 205 -0.74 -5.96 -0.58
CA ASN A 205 -2.14 -5.62 -0.39
C ASN A 205 -2.36 -4.18 0.08
N MET A 206 -1.28 -3.39 0.23
CA MET A 206 -1.38 -1.99 0.64
C MET A 206 -0.30 -1.13 -0.02
N ILE A 207 -0.67 0.09 -0.40
CA ILE A 207 0.24 1.17 -0.78
C ILE A 207 -0.01 2.34 0.18
N ARG A 208 1.05 2.90 0.74
CA ARG A 208 0.97 4.20 1.41
C ARG A 208 1.18 5.31 0.41
N ASN A 209 0.17 6.15 0.25
CA ASN A 209 0.29 7.42 -0.46
C ASN A 209 0.97 8.42 0.48
N TRP A 210 2.31 8.37 0.47
CA TRP A 210 3.16 9.15 1.36
C TRP A 210 2.95 10.65 1.16
N VAL A 211 2.67 11.35 2.26
CA VAL A 211 2.40 12.80 2.28
C VAL A 211 1.31 13.21 1.26
N GLY A 212 0.44 12.27 0.88
CA GLY A 212 -0.66 12.52 -0.04
C GLY A 212 -0.26 13.00 -1.43
N GLN A 213 0.92 12.64 -1.92
CA GLN A 213 1.50 13.15 -3.17
C GLN A 213 0.77 12.70 -4.44
N ILE A 214 0.00 11.60 -4.37
CA ILE A 214 -0.75 11.09 -5.51
C ILE A 214 -2.18 11.58 -5.41
N GLY A 215 -2.62 12.34 -6.42
CA GLY A 215 -3.98 12.88 -6.50
C GLY A 215 -4.82 12.34 -7.65
N ASP A 216 -4.24 11.55 -8.55
CA ASP A 216 -4.91 11.07 -9.75
C ASP A 216 -5.95 9.99 -9.45
N GLU A 217 -7.14 10.13 -10.03
CA GLU A 217 -8.25 9.17 -9.92
C GLU A 217 -7.84 7.76 -10.36
N GLU A 218 -7.07 7.67 -11.44
CA GLU A 218 -6.60 6.40 -12.02
C GLU A 218 -5.78 5.56 -11.03
N PHE A 219 -5.09 6.19 -10.06
CA PHE A 219 -4.38 5.48 -8.99
C PHE A 219 -5.36 4.70 -8.11
N TYR A 220 -6.43 5.35 -7.65
CA TYR A 220 -7.43 4.73 -6.78
C TYR A 220 -8.24 3.67 -7.54
N GLU A 221 -8.60 3.94 -8.79
CA GLU A 221 -9.28 2.96 -9.66
C GLU A 221 -8.43 1.70 -9.87
N ALA A 222 -7.12 1.84 -10.08
CA ALA A 222 -6.21 0.71 -10.20
C ALA A 222 -6.10 -0.07 -8.87
N CYS A 223 -6.05 0.63 -7.74
CA CYS A 223 -6.03 0.02 -6.42
C CYS A 223 -7.34 -0.74 -6.13
N ASP A 224 -8.49 -0.18 -6.47
CA ASP A 224 -9.80 -0.84 -6.39
C ASP A 224 -9.83 -2.14 -7.20
N LYS A 225 -9.35 -2.08 -8.45
CA LYS A 225 -9.31 -3.18 -9.41
C LYS A 225 -8.43 -4.34 -8.95
N TYR A 226 -7.27 -4.04 -8.39
CA TYR A 226 -6.27 -5.04 -8.02
C TYR A 226 -6.32 -5.48 -6.56
N GLY A 227 -7.17 -4.88 -5.74
CA GLY A 227 -7.27 -5.21 -4.32
C GLY A 227 -6.08 -4.67 -3.50
N ILE A 228 -5.59 -3.50 -3.84
CA ILE A 228 -4.51 -2.84 -3.10
C ILE A 228 -5.14 -1.76 -2.22
N MET A 229 -5.07 -1.92 -0.91
CA MET A 229 -5.57 -0.92 0.02
C MET A 229 -4.67 0.31 0.03
N VAL A 230 -5.25 1.47 0.29
CA VAL A 230 -4.53 2.74 0.35
C VAL A 230 -4.50 3.24 1.80
N TRP A 231 -3.29 3.44 2.31
CA TRP A 231 -3.00 4.27 3.46
C TRP A 231 -2.81 5.70 2.95
N GLN A 232 -3.73 6.59 3.28
CA GLN A 232 -3.78 7.95 2.76
C GLN A 232 -3.25 8.94 3.78
N ASP A 233 -2.05 9.50 3.54
CA ASP A 233 -1.58 10.65 4.29
C ASP A 233 -2.28 11.94 3.84
N PHE A 234 -2.41 12.89 4.74
CA PHE A 234 -2.59 14.30 4.39
C PHE A 234 -1.24 14.95 4.05
N TRP A 235 -1.27 16.14 3.44
CA TRP A 235 -0.09 16.83 2.87
C TRP A 235 0.80 17.48 3.94
N LEU A 236 1.10 16.76 5.00
CA LEU A 236 1.95 17.22 6.11
C LEU A 236 3.20 16.34 6.17
N ALA A 237 4.32 16.94 5.80
CA ALA A 237 5.63 16.32 5.91
C ALA A 237 6.15 16.35 7.35
N ASN A 238 7.37 15.82 7.55
CA ASN A 238 8.03 15.82 8.85
C ASN A 238 7.98 17.21 9.50
N PRO A 239 7.75 17.32 10.81
CA PRO A 239 7.68 18.62 11.48
C PRO A 239 8.95 19.48 11.37
N TRP A 240 10.10 18.87 11.11
CA TRP A 240 11.38 19.56 10.97
C TRP A 240 11.73 19.94 9.51
N ASP A 241 11.05 19.37 8.51
CA ASP A 241 11.31 19.59 7.09
C ASP A 241 10.16 20.29 6.37
N GLY A 242 8.92 20.03 6.80
CA GLY A 242 7.72 20.54 6.18
C GLY A 242 7.02 21.60 7.04
N PRO A 243 6.51 22.68 6.41
CA PRO A 243 5.79 23.72 7.15
C PRO A 243 4.45 23.19 7.68
N ASP A 244 3.99 23.81 8.76
CA ASP A 244 2.57 23.79 9.12
C ASP A 244 1.78 24.67 8.14
N PRO A 245 0.47 24.41 7.93
CA PRO A 245 -0.34 25.26 7.07
C PRO A 245 -0.37 26.70 7.59
N TYR A 246 -0.06 27.65 6.71
CA TYR A 246 -0.22 29.07 7.01
C TYR A 246 -1.70 29.46 7.16
N ASP A 247 -2.56 28.83 6.38
CA ASP A 247 -4.02 28.98 6.42
C ASP A 247 -4.66 27.60 6.66
N GLU A 248 -4.91 27.28 7.93
CA GLU A 248 -5.56 26.02 8.32
C GLU A 248 -6.97 25.89 7.72
N LYS A 249 -7.69 27.00 7.53
CA LYS A 249 -9.04 26.98 6.95
C LYS A 249 -8.99 26.48 5.50
N MET A 250 -8.11 27.04 4.69
CA MET A 250 -7.91 26.61 3.31
C MET A 250 -7.43 25.14 3.24
N PHE A 251 -6.52 24.73 4.13
CA PHE A 251 -6.08 23.34 4.22
C PHE A 251 -7.26 22.40 4.51
N LEU A 252 -8.15 22.78 5.43
CA LEU A 252 -9.32 21.99 5.80
C LEU A 252 -10.41 21.98 4.70
N GLU A 253 -10.54 23.05 3.94
CA GLU A 253 -11.40 23.08 2.75
C GLU A 253 -10.89 22.09 1.69
N ASN A 254 -9.59 22.12 1.39
CA ASN A 254 -8.95 21.19 0.47
C ASN A 254 -9.07 19.73 0.95
N SER A 255 -8.83 19.48 2.24
CA SER A 255 -8.93 18.12 2.78
C SER A 255 -10.35 17.57 2.75
N ARG A 256 -11.35 18.42 3.00
CA ARG A 256 -12.77 18.08 2.87
C ARG A 256 -13.13 17.66 1.44
N ASP A 257 -12.72 18.48 0.47
CA ASP A 257 -12.95 18.23 -0.94
C ASP A 257 -12.28 16.93 -1.39
N TYR A 258 -11.03 16.75 -0.97
CA TYR A 258 -10.28 15.53 -1.27
C TYR A 258 -10.92 14.26 -0.69
N ILE A 259 -11.27 14.26 0.60
CA ILE A 259 -11.98 13.13 1.22
C ILE A 259 -13.27 12.83 0.49
N SER A 260 -14.07 13.84 0.16
CA SER A 260 -15.35 13.68 -0.55
C SER A 260 -15.16 13.01 -1.91
N ARG A 261 -14.11 13.39 -2.63
CA ARG A 261 -13.79 12.81 -3.94
C ARG A 261 -13.37 11.35 -3.88
N ILE A 262 -12.55 10.95 -2.90
CA ILE A 262 -11.98 9.59 -2.86
C ILE A 262 -12.76 8.61 -1.97
N ARG A 263 -13.73 9.08 -1.19
CA ARG A 263 -14.38 8.29 -0.13
C ARG A 263 -15.10 7.03 -0.58
N ASN A 264 -15.51 6.94 -1.85
CA ASN A 264 -16.20 5.76 -2.35
C ASN A 264 -15.25 4.66 -2.86
N HIS A 265 -13.96 4.93 -3.02
CA HIS A 265 -13.01 3.91 -3.45
C HIS A 265 -12.91 2.77 -2.43
N ALA A 266 -13.12 1.54 -2.90
CA ALA A 266 -13.06 0.35 -2.06
C ALA A 266 -11.67 0.14 -1.44
N CYS A 267 -10.62 0.60 -2.12
CA CYS A 267 -9.24 0.51 -1.67
C CYS A 267 -8.91 1.37 -0.46
N MET A 268 -9.71 2.38 -0.12
CA MET A 268 -9.42 3.25 1.02
C MET A 268 -9.35 2.46 2.32
N GLY A 269 -8.19 2.52 3.02
CA GLY A 269 -7.88 1.73 4.20
C GLY A 269 -7.79 2.51 5.50
N ILE A 270 -7.09 3.65 5.50
CA ILE A 270 -6.89 4.49 6.69
C ILE A 270 -6.44 5.89 6.27
N TYR A 271 -6.81 6.90 7.04
CA TYR A 271 -6.28 8.26 6.91
C TYR A 271 -5.23 8.55 7.98
N VAL A 272 -4.19 9.29 7.61
CA VAL A 272 -3.06 9.60 8.49
C VAL A 272 -2.74 11.08 8.45
N GLY A 273 -2.63 11.69 9.62
CA GLY A 273 -2.53 13.15 9.77
C GLY A 273 -1.21 13.72 9.28
N ARG A 274 -0.07 13.14 9.69
CA ARG A 274 1.25 13.68 9.37
C ARG A 274 2.31 12.59 9.23
N ASN A 275 3.28 12.83 8.38
CA ASN A 275 4.47 11.99 8.27
C ASN A 275 5.43 12.24 9.45
N GLU A 276 5.88 11.14 10.09
CA GLU A 276 6.91 11.11 11.16
C GLU A 276 6.73 12.18 12.26
N GLY A 277 5.48 12.49 12.62
CA GLY A 277 5.14 13.47 13.65
C GLY A 277 3.63 13.71 13.68
N PHE A 278 3.23 14.79 14.30
CA PHE A 278 1.81 15.11 14.57
C PHE A 278 1.41 16.43 13.88
N PRO A 279 0.17 16.52 13.36
CA PRO A 279 -0.38 17.82 12.98
C PRO A 279 -0.45 18.75 14.18
N PRO A 280 -0.51 20.10 14.00
CA PRO A 280 -0.97 21.00 15.04
C PRO A 280 -2.28 20.51 15.66
N LYS A 281 -2.44 20.67 16.97
CA LYS A 281 -3.57 20.09 17.71
C LYS A 281 -4.93 20.44 17.11
N THR A 282 -5.13 21.71 16.76
CA THR A 282 -6.38 22.22 16.13
C THR A 282 -6.65 21.52 14.81
N LEU A 283 -5.61 21.32 14.02
CA LEU A 283 -5.69 20.67 12.71
C LEU A 283 -5.95 19.16 12.87
N ASP A 284 -5.28 18.49 13.82
CA ASP A 284 -5.52 17.07 14.10
C ASP A 284 -6.97 16.79 14.48
N GLU A 285 -7.52 17.59 15.40
CA GLU A 285 -8.91 17.48 15.83
C GLU A 285 -9.89 17.71 14.67
N ALA A 286 -9.61 18.68 13.82
CA ALA A 286 -10.44 19.00 12.66
C ALA A 286 -10.39 17.91 11.58
N LEU A 287 -9.21 17.40 11.24
CA LEU A 287 -9.04 16.30 10.27
C LEU A 287 -9.76 15.03 10.75
N ARG A 288 -9.59 14.68 12.02
CA ARG A 288 -10.29 13.55 12.65
C ARG A 288 -11.81 13.70 12.55
N SER A 289 -12.33 14.92 12.79
CA SER A 289 -13.76 15.23 12.66
C SER A 289 -14.24 15.13 11.22
N GLN A 290 -13.46 15.63 10.26
CA GLN A 290 -13.79 15.52 8.83
C GLN A 290 -13.86 14.08 8.36
N VAL A 291 -12.87 13.24 8.70
CA VAL A 291 -12.89 11.81 8.36
C VAL A 291 -14.12 11.15 8.95
N LYS A 292 -14.40 11.37 10.24
CA LYS A 292 -15.59 10.80 10.90
C LYS A 292 -16.91 11.20 10.25
N THR A 293 -16.99 12.42 9.73
CA THR A 293 -18.23 12.94 9.12
C THR A 293 -18.37 12.49 7.66
N LEU A 294 -17.31 12.59 6.87
CA LEU A 294 -17.35 12.38 5.42
C LEU A 294 -17.12 10.93 5.03
N HIS A 295 -16.37 10.17 5.83
CA HIS A 295 -16.02 8.77 5.57
C HIS A 295 -16.08 7.94 6.87
N PRO A 296 -17.26 7.77 7.46
CA PRO A 296 -17.45 7.34 8.86
C PRO A 296 -16.93 5.95 9.18
N GLN A 297 -16.68 5.10 8.18
CA GLN A 297 -16.16 3.75 8.36
C GLN A 297 -14.63 3.67 8.36
N LEU A 298 -13.92 4.76 8.07
CA LEU A 298 -12.47 4.78 8.07
C LEU A 298 -11.87 5.28 9.37
N GLY A 299 -10.76 4.59 9.75
CA GLY A 299 -9.92 5.02 10.86
C GLY A 299 -9.07 6.24 10.48
N TYR A 300 -8.71 7.01 11.49
CA TYR A 300 -7.76 8.11 11.42
C TYR A 300 -6.72 7.97 12.53
N ILE A 301 -5.44 8.08 12.18
CA ILE A 301 -4.33 8.19 13.12
C ILE A 301 -3.55 9.47 12.87
N PRO A 302 -3.00 10.11 13.92
CA PRO A 302 -2.37 11.42 13.76
C PRO A 302 -0.97 11.36 13.16
N SER A 303 -0.24 10.26 13.37
CA SER A 303 1.15 10.10 12.95
C SER A 303 1.37 8.81 12.17
N SER A 304 2.29 8.85 11.21
CA SER A 304 2.71 7.67 10.46
C SER A 304 3.75 6.81 11.19
N ALA A 305 4.34 7.30 12.25
CA ALA A 305 5.49 6.65 12.90
C ALA A 305 5.41 6.55 14.43
N ASP A 306 4.33 7.08 15.03
CA ASP A 306 4.19 7.19 16.47
C ASP A 306 2.85 6.65 16.96
N LEU A 307 2.73 6.40 18.25
CA LEU A 307 1.57 5.81 18.92
C LEU A 307 1.30 4.35 18.46
N GLY A 308 0.26 4.11 17.70
CA GLY A 308 -0.17 2.77 17.27
C GLY A 308 0.61 2.17 16.11
N VAL A 309 1.56 2.89 15.54
CA VAL A 309 2.40 2.49 14.41
C VAL A 309 3.86 2.91 14.67
N SER A 310 4.78 2.36 13.91
CA SER A 310 6.20 2.74 13.90
C SER A 310 6.64 3.04 12.46
N GLY A 311 7.80 3.69 12.23
CA GLY A 311 8.16 4.04 10.87
C GLY A 311 9.38 4.94 10.69
N HIS A 312 10.38 4.84 11.56
CA HIS A 312 11.62 5.60 11.46
C HIS A 312 12.79 4.76 10.91
N GLY A 313 12.57 4.05 9.80
CA GLY A 313 13.59 3.25 9.15
C GLY A 313 13.94 1.94 9.86
N PRO A 314 15.19 1.44 9.71
CA PRO A 314 16.33 2.02 8.99
C PRO A 314 16.14 2.03 7.46
N TYR A 315 16.90 2.93 6.81
CA TYR A 315 16.87 3.07 5.33
C TYR A 315 18.17 2.58 4.68
N ARG A 316 19.00 1.89 5.41
CA ARG A 316 20.28 1.31 4.99
C ARG A 316 20.23 -0.20 5.06
N MET A 317 21.14 -0.86 4.33
CA MET A 317 21.27 -2.29 4.40
C MET A 317 21.74 -2.76 5.77
N MET A 318 21.06 -3.76 6.30
CA MET A 318 21.38 -4.43 7.55
C MET A 318 21.46 -5.94 7.33
N PRO A 319 22.24 -6.68 8.15
CA PRO A 319 22.18 -8.15 8.12
C PRO A 319 20.76 -8.67 8.37
N ALA A 320 20.40 -9.81 7.79
CA ALA A 320 19.06 -10.38 7.93
C ALA A 320 18.63 -10.54 9.40
N THR A 321 19.55 -10.99 10.29
CA THR A 321 19.31 -11.11 11.73
C THR A 321 18.89 -9.82 12.41
N TYR A 322 19.36 -8.67 11.91
CA TYR A 322 18.98 -7.37 12.45
C TYR A 322 17.47 -7.14 12.40
N TYR A 323 16.84 -7.42 11.24
CA TYR A 323 15.42 -7.18 11.07
C TYR A 323 14.57 -8.01 12.03
N PHE A 324 14.94 -9.26 12.28
CA PHE A 324 14.26 -10.14 13.23
C PHE A 324 14.47 -9.73 14.70
N ASN A 325 15.65 -9.18 15.04
CA ASN A 325 15.95 -8.71 16.39
C ASN A 325 15.40 -7.32 16.71
N HIS A 326 15.08 -6.52 15.68
CA HIS A 326 14.61 -5.14 15.82
C HIS A 326 13.20 -4.97 15.22
N GLN A 327 12.35 -5.96 15.42
CA GLN A 327 10.95 -5.88 15.06
C GLN A 327 10.21 -4.89 15.96
N SER A 328 9.38 -4.05 15.37
CA SER A 328 8.66 -3.00 16.10
C SER A 328 7.46 -3.48 16.91
N HIS A 329 6.94 -4.68 16.63
CA HIS A 329 5.67 -5.20 17.18
C HIS A 329 4.46 -4.26 16.94
N GLN A 330 4.51 -3.50 15.84
CA GLN A 330 3.47 -2.60 15.33
C GLN A 330 3.49 -2.64 13.81
N LEU A 331 2.45 -2.12 13.16
CA LEU A 331 2.50 -1.82 11.74
C LEU A 331 3.65 -0.81 11.50
N HIS A 332 4.65 -1.23 10.73
CA HIS A 332 5.83 -0.42 10.44
C HIS A 332 5.69 0.26 9.09
N SER A 333 5.60 1.58 9.09
CA SER A 333 5.26 2.33 7.88
C SER A 333 6.43 2.58 6.93
N GLU A 334 7.68 2.49 7.41
CA GLU A 334 8.86 2.80 6.60
C GLU A 334 10.09 2.00 7.01
N ARG A 335 10.61 1.19 6.12
CA ARG A 335 11.90 0.50 6.24
C ARG A 335 12.44 0.20 4.85
N GLY A 336 13.70 0.51 4.59
CA GLY A 336 14.24 0.35 3.24
C GLY A 336 15.75 0.16 3.21
N MET A 337 16.27 0.00 2.00
CA MET A 337 17.70 -0.04 1.72
C MET A 337 17.95 0.37 0.28
N PRO A 338 19.19 0.72 -0.11
CA PRO A 338 19.55 0.90 -1.50
C PRO A 338 19.15 -0.30 -2.34
N ASN A 339 18.56 -0.05 -3.49
CA ASN A 339 18.22 -1.07 -4.47
C ASN A 339 18.92 -0.77 -5.81
N VAL A 340 19.83 -1.63 -6.19
CA VAL A 340 20.57 -1.49 -7.44
C VAL A 340 19.81 -2.23 -8.54
N PRO A 341 19.42 -1.56 -9.63
CA PRO A 341 18.73 -2.20 -10.75
C PRO A 341 19.68 -3.11 -11.55
N SER A 342 19.18 -3.72 -12.62
CA SER A 342 20.00 -4.51 -13.52
C SER A 342 21.12 -3.67 -14.15
N TYR A 343 22.19 -4.33 -14.58
CA TYR A 343 23.27 -3.63 -15.32
C TYR A 343 22.75 -2.93 -16.57
N GLU A 344 21.79 -3.51 -17.25
CA GLU A 344 21.15 -2.95 -18.43
C GLU A 344 20.39 -1.67 -18.11
N SER A 345 19.71 -1.60 -17.00
CA SER A 345 19.04 -0.38 -16.51
C SER A 345 20.06 0.68 -16.07
N LEU A 346 21.15 0.28 -15.41
CA LEU A 346 22.24 1.23 -15.11
C LEU A 346 22.80 1.89 -16.37
N CYS A 347 22.98 1.13 -17.45
CA CYS A 347 23.44 1.66 -18.75
C CYS A 347 22.45 2.60 -19.41
N ARG A 348 21.17 2.58 -19.03
CA ARG A 348 20.15 3.50 -19.54
C ARG A 348 20.16 4.84 -18.83
N MET A 349 20.58 4.88 -17.56
CA MET A 349 20.55 6.09 -16.76
C MET A 349 21.93 6.75 -16.60
N ILE A 350 23.02 5.98 -16.61
CA ILE A 350 24.38 6.49 -16.39
C ILE A 350 25.20 6.39 -17.68
N PRO A 351 25.88 7.47 -18.13
CA PRO A 351 26.79 7.43 -19.26
C PRO A 351 27.87 6.36 -19.07
N LYS A 352 28.23 5.67 -20.15
CA LYS A 352 29.16 4.53 -20.13
C LYS A 352 30.48 4.83 -19.43
N GLU A 353 31.03 6.01 -19.67
CA GLU A 353 32.30 6.48 -19.10
C GLU A 353 32.20 6.81 -17.61
N GLN A 354 31.00 6.92 -17.04
CA GLN A 354 30.74 7.22 -15.63
C GLN A 354 30.13 6.01 -14.87
N LEU A 355 29.96 4.88 -15.55
CA LEU A 355 29.39 3.68 -14.93
C LEU A 355 30.28 3.11 -13.83
N TRP A 356 31.58 3.24 -13.95
CA TRP A 356 32.53 2.72 -12.97
C TRP A 356 33.87 3.47 -13.00
N PRO A 357 34.49 3.73 -11.84
CA PRO A 357 33.98 3.48 -10.49
C PRO A 357 32.77 4.34 -10.15
N GLN A 358 32.06 4.00 -9.05
CA GLN A 358 30.95 4.81 -8.54
C GLN A 358 31.42 6.24 -8.24
N GLY A 359 30.69 7.23 -8.73
CA GLY A 359 31.03 8.64 -8.60
C GLY A 359 29.76 9.52 -8.68
N ASP A 360 29.93 10.77 -9.07
CA ASP A 360 28.86 11.78 -9.07
C ASP A 360 27.61 11.36 -9.87
N ALA A 361 27.78 10.66 -10.98
CA ALA A 361 26.65 10.16 -11.75
C ALA A 361 25.78 9.16 -10.99
N TRP A 362 26.38 8.35 -10.12
CA TRP A 362 25.64 7.47 -9.22
C TRP A 362 24.87 8.28 -8.19
N GLY A 363 25.51 9.31 -7.61
CA GLY A 363 24.85 10.23 -6.69
C GLY A 363 23.69 11.00 -7.31
N GLN A 364 23.80 11.38 -8.58
CA GLN A 364 22.72 12.03 -9.34
C GLN A 364 21.50 11.11 -9.54
N HIS A 365 21.70 9.80 -9.44
CA HIS A 365 20.64 8.77 -9.48
C HIS A 365 20.39 8.18 -8.09
N ASP A 366 20.54 9.00 -7.05
CA ASP A 366 20.23 8.74 -5.64
C ASP A 366 21.10 7.67 -4.95
N TYR A 367 22.15 7.17 -5.60
CA TYR A 367 23.09 6.26 -4.94
C TYR A 367 24.22 7.05 -4.30
N THR A 368 23.94 7.71 -3.18
CA THR A 368 24.93 8.46 -2.42
C THR A 368 25.63 7.54 -1.43
N LEU A 369 26.94 7.72 -1.25
CA LEU A 369 27.72 6.91 -0.30
C LEU A 369 27.44 7.31 1.16
N GLN A 370 27.05 8.55 1.39
CA GLN A 370 26.75 9.10 2.72
C GLN A 370 25.30 9.61 2.75
N GLY A 371 24.75 9.75 3.95
CA GLY A 371 23.41 10.27 4.15
C GLY A 371 22.32 9.22 4.16
N ALA A 372 21.08 9.64 3.89
CA ALA A 372 19.89 8.83 4.04
C ALA A 372 19.82 7.61 3.09
N GLN A 373 20.45 7.72 1.91
CA GLN A 373 20.43 6.66 0.90
C GLN A 373 21.29 5.43 1.27
N GLY A 374 22.29 5.58 2.15
CA GLY A 374 23.00 4.47 2.75
C GLY A 374 23.85 3.60 1.81
N GLY A 375 24.32 4.14 0.68
CA GLY A 375 25.16 3.42 -0.28
C GLY A 375 26.47 2.92 0.32
N GLU A 376 27.05 3.65 1.27
CA GLU A 376 28.25 3.22 2.00
C GLU A 376 28.00 1.89 2.76
N SER A 377 26.87 1.78 3.47
CA SER A 377 26.52 0.57 4.20
C SER A 377 26.30 -0.62 3.27
N PHE A 378 25.72 -0.37 2.10
CA PHE A 378 25.50 -1.39 1.08
C PHE A 378 26.82 -1.90 0.50
N ASN A 379 27.73 -0.99 0.13
CA ASN A 379 29.07 -1.33 -0.35
C ASN A 379 29.86 -2.11 0.70
N ALA A 380 29.83 -1.69 1.97
CA ALA A 380 30.56 -2.35 3.06
C ALA A 380 30.09 -3.81 3.26
N ILE A 381 28.80 -4.06 3.23
CA ILE A 381 28.24 -5.42 3.33
C ILE A 381 28.59 -6.24 2.08
N MET A 382 28.52 -5.64 0.88
CA MET A 382 28.93 -6.32 -0.34
C MET A 382 30.40 -6.73 -0.29
N GLU A 383 31.30 -5.81 0.08
CA GLU A 383 32.74 -6.10 0.19
C GLU A 383 33.04 -7.19 1.21
N LYS A 384 32.32 -7.21 2.33
CA LYS A 384 32.45 -8.26 3.36
C LYS A 384 32.09 -9.64 2.79
N HIS A 385 31.04 -9.75 1.98
CA HIS A 385 30.56 -11.04 1.49
C HIS A 385 31.22 -11.51 0.20
N PHE A 386 31.55 -10.60 -0.70
CA PHE A 386 31.99 -10.94 -2.07
C PHE A 386 33.35 -10.35 -2.45
N GLY A 387 33.91 -9.47 -1.64
CA GLY A 387 35.07 -8.68 -1.98
C GLY A 387 34.73 -7.44 -2.83
N LYS A 388 35.77 -6.77 -3.36
CA LYS A 388 35.60 -5.57 -4.17
C LYS A 388 35.18 -5.89 -5.60
N ALA A 389 34.08 -5.32 -6.04
CA ALA A 389 33.67 -5.41 -7.44
C ALA A 389 34.69 -4.67 -8.33
N GLN A 390 34.99 -5.24 -9.48
CA GLN A 390 35.95 -4.69 -10.44
C GLN A 390 35.29 -3.81 -11.49
N ASP A 391 33.99 -3.97 -11.70
CA ASP A 391 33.20 -3.23 -12.66
C ASP A 391 31.72 -3.15 -12.26
N ALA A 392 30.97 -2.29 -12.92
CA ALA A 392 29.54 -2.08 -12.64
C ALA A 392 28.68 -3.32 -12.90
N ARG A 393 29.06 -4.18 -13.85
CA ARG A 393 28.29 -5.41 -14.16
C ARG A 393 28.40 -6.42 -13.01
N LEU A 394 29.59 -6.60 -12.50
CA LEU A 394 29.84 -7.49 -11.37
C LEU A 394 29.17 -6.94 -10.09
N PHE A 395 29.29 -5.63 -9.86
CA PHE A 395 28.61 -4.95 -8.77
C PHE A 395 27.09 -5.15 -8.82
N ALA A 396 26.46 -4.86 -9.96
CA ALA A 396 25.03 -5.04 -10.15
C ALA A 396 24.60 -6.50 -9.93
N LYS A 397 25.39 -7.48 -10.40
CA LYS A 397 25.12 -8.90 -10.20
C LYS A 397 25.09 -9.29 -8.72
N TRP A 398 26.06 -8.86 -7.94
CA TRP A 398 26.10 -9.12 -6.50
C TRP A 398 25.01 -8.36 -5.73
N ALA A 399 24.75 -7.12 -6.16
CA ALA A 399 23.68 -6.31 -5.59
C ALA A 399 22.30 -6.97 -5.71
N GLN A 400 22.01 -7.66 -6.83
CA GLN A 400 20.76 -8.40 -6.96
C GLN A 400 20.58 -9.44 -5.85
N TRP A 401 21.64 -10.18 -5.49
CA TRP A 401 21.56 -11.14 -4.40
C TRP A 401 21.29 -10.45 -3.05
N LEU A 402 22.03 -9.40 -2.74
CA LEU A 402 21.86 -8.65 -1.49
C LEU A 402 20.46 -8.02 -1.38
N ASN A 403 19.95 -7.47 -2.48
CA ASN A 403 18.60 -6.91 -2.50
C ASN A 403 17.52 -7.99 -2.35
N TYR A 404 17.68 -9.15 -3.01
CA TYR A 404 16.75 -10.26 -2.83
C TYR A 404 16.68 -10.69 -1.36
N ASP A 405 17.83 -10.96 -0.77
CA ASP A 405 17.94 -11.46 0.60
C ASP A 405 17.46 -10.43 1.63
N GLY A 406 17.86 -9.18 1.47
CA GLY A 406 17.52 -8.09 2.38
C GLY A 406 16.02 -7.73 2.36
N TYR A 407 15.43 -7.56 1.18
CA TYR A 407 13.98 -7.27 1.08
C TYR A 407 13.13 -8.45 1.56
N ARG A 408 13.54 -9.69 1.26
CA ARG A 408 12.90 -10.87 1.83
C ARG A 408 12.97 -10.86 3.35
N ALA A 409 14.14 -10.61 3.94
CA ALA A 409 14.32 -10.62 5.39
C ALA A 409 13.50 -9.52 6.09
N MET A 410 13.36 -8.34 5.49
CA MET A 410 12.51 -7.27 6.03
C MET A 410 11.06 -7.74 6.20
N TYR A 411 10.47 -8.35 5.17
CA TYR A 411 9.08 -8.83 5.25
C TYR A 411 8.95 -10.07 6.12
N GLU A 412 9.86 -11.06 6.00
CA GLU A 412 9.80 -12.28 6.82
C GLU A 412 9.89 -11.97 8.32
N SER A 413 10.65 -10.93 8.70
CA SER A 413 10.68 -10.48 10.10
C SER A 413 9.35 -9.89 10.57
N ALA A 414 8.63 -9.17 9.71
CA ALA A 414 7.32 -8.60 10.02
C ALA A 414 6.23 -9.68 10.20
N GLU A 415 6.45 -10.87 9.61
CA GLU A 415 5.53 -12.01 9.73
C GLU A 415 5.52 -12.66 11.12
N GLN A 416 6.38 -12.24 12.05
CA GLN A 416 6.35 -12.74 13.43
C GLN A 416 5.02 -12.42 14.12
N ASP A 417 4.52 -11.19 13.97
CA ASP A 417 3.25 -10.73 14.55
C ASP A 417 2.16 -10.51 13.49
N ARG A 418 2.57 -10.47 12.21
CA ARG A 418 1.67 -10.17 11.08
C ARG A 418 0.92 -8.83 11.29
N LEU A 419 1.65 -7.83 11.80
CA LEU A 419 1.13 -6.48 12.01
C LEU A 419 1.42 -5.57 10.82
N GLY A 420 2.29 -6.02 9.91
CA GLY A 420 2.53 -5.41 8.63
C GLY A 420 3.83 -4.62 8.51
N LEU A 421 4.22 -4.43 7.25
CA LEU A 421 5.36 -3.64 6.84
C LEU A 421 5.06 -2.95 5.51
N LEU A 422 5.28 -1.65 5.46
CA LEU A 422 5.30 -0.86 4.23
C LEU A 422 6.73 -0.38 4.01
N ILE A 423 7.41 -0.93 3.00
CA ILE A 423 8.81 -0.54 2.75
C ILE A 423 8.92 0.88 2.20
N TRP A 424 10.03 1.52 2.49
CA TRP A 424 10.43 2.79 1.92
C TRP A 424 11.46 2.56 0.81
N MET A 425 11.15 2.64 -0.50
CA MET A 425 9.85 2.73 -1.15
C MET A 425 9.63 1.51 -2.05
N SER A 426 8.44 1.34 -2.60
CA SER A 426 8.17 0.26 -3.54
C SER A 426 8.21 0.70 -5.01
N HIS A 427 7.99 1.98 -5.26
CA HIS A 427 7.81 2.57 -6.57
C HIS A 427 8.91 3.59 -6.90
N SER A 428 9.43 3.51 -8.13
CA SER A 428 10.40 4.46 -8.66
C SER A 428 9.71 5.51 -9.52
N CYS A 429 9.77 6.77 -9.10
CA CYS A 429 9.15 7.89 -9.81
C CYS A 429 10.09 8.63 -10.79
N TRP A 430 11.35 8.20 -10.81
CA TRP A 430 12.41 8.81 -11.59
C TRP A 430 13.53 7.78 -11.79
N PRO A 431 14.39 7.88 -12.83
CA PRO A 431 15.54 6.97 -12.99
C PRO A 431 16.50 7.04 -11.81
N SER A 432 16.32 6.15 -10.83
CA SER A 432 17.07 6.12 -9.57
C SER A 432 17.41 4.72 -9.11
N MET A 433 18.31 4.62 -8.14
CA MET A 433 18.84 3.37 -7.61
C MET A 433 18.45 3.11 -6.16
N VAL A 434 17.63 3.93 -5.56
CA VAL A 434 17.32 3.83 -4.14
C VAL A 434 15.85 3.65 -3.92
N TRP A 435 15.52 2.70 -3.01
CA TRP A 435 14.19 2.53 -2.47
C TRP A 435 13.12 2.18 -3.51
N CYS A 436 13.32 1.16 -4.31
CA CYS A 436 12.29 0.68 -5.22
C CYS A 436 12.34 -0.84 -5.38
N THR A 437 11.22 -1.45 -5.77
CA THR A 437 11.14 -2.89 -6.04
C THR A 437 11.24 -3.20 -7.52
N TYR A 438 10.91 -2.26 -8.36
CA TYR A 438 11.14 -2.23 -9.80
C TYR A 438 11.66 -0.85 -10.17
N ASP A 439 12.46 -0.78 -11.22
CA ASP A 439 13.06 0.48 -11.62
C ASP A 439 12.08 1.37 -12.43
N TYR A 440 12.52 2.58 -12.73
CA TYR A 440 11.73 3.54 -13.51
C TYR A 440 11.29 3.02 -14.89
N TYR A 441 12.02 2.07 -15.45
CA TYR A 441 11.72 1.47 -16.75
C TYR A 441 10.78 0.26 -16.67
N PHE A 442 10.19 0.02 -15.52
CA PHE A 442 9.36 -1.16 -15.20
C PHE A 442 10.09 -2.50 -15.27
N GLU A 443 11.42 -2.50 -15.10
CA GLU A 443 12.17 -3.74 -14.94
C GLU A 443 12.13 -4.18 -13.47
N PRO A 444 11.55 -5.35 -13.15
CA PRO A 444 11.60 -5.88 -11.80
C PRO A 444 13.03 -6.12 -11.36
N THR A 445 13.37 -5.65 -10.17
CA THR A 445 14.67 -5.90 -9.56
C THR A 445 14.62 -7.15 -8.68
N ALA A 446 15.76 -7.56 -8.13
CA ALA A 446 15.77 -8.68 -7.18
C ALA A 446 14.98 -8.38 -5.89
N ALA A 447 14.84 -7.10 -5.51
CA ALA A 447 13.97 -6.67 -4.42
C ALA A 447 12.49 -7.04 -4.67
N TYR A 448 12.01 -6.92 -5.91
CA TYR A 448 10.67 -7.35 -6.31
C TYR A 448 10.45 -8.85 -5.99
N PHE A 449 11.40 -9.69 -6.37
CA PHE A 449 11.29 -11.14 -6.16
C PHE A 449 11.46 -11.54 -4.70
N GLY A 450 12.34 -10.85 -3.95
CA GLY A 450 12.49 -11.05 -2.51
C GLY A 450 11.23 -10.70 -1.74
N ALA A 451 10.62 -9.55 -2.04
CA ALA A 451 9.34 -9.13 -1.47
C ALA A 451 8.20 -10.10 -1.84
N LYS A 452 8.08 -10.44 -3.12
CA LYS A 452 7.09 -11.42 -3.61
C LYS A 452 7.16 -12.74 -2.86
N LYS A 453 8.37 -13.25 -2.62
CA LYS A 453 8.59 -14.49 -1.90
C LYS A 453 8.12 -14.39 -0.45
N ALA A 454 8.55 -13.38 0.27
CA ALA A 454 8.25 -13.19 1.69
C ALA A 454 6.76 -12.91 1.97
N CYS A 455 6.05 -12.28 1.02
CA CYS A 455 4.65 -11.88 1.19
C CYS A 455 3.63 -12.95 0.73
N GLU A 456 4.05 -14.19 0.51
CA GLU A 456 3.12 -15.30 0.20
C GLU A 456 2.10 -15.49 1.33
N PRO A 457 0.78 -15.61 1.03
CA PRO A 457 -0.25 -15.82 2.07
C PRO A 457 -0.06 -17.07 2.93
N LEU A 458 0.54 -18.11 2.37
CA LEU A 458 1.03 -19.30 3.06
C LEU A 458 2.50 -19.46 2.70
N HIS A 459 3.39 -19.37 3.68
CA HIS A 459 4.83 -19.21 3.46
C HIS A 459 5.66 -20.04 4.44
N ILE A 460 6.75 -20.62 3.95
CA ILE A 460 7.76 -21.26 4.80
C ILE A 460 9.03 -20.41 4.81
N GLN A 461 9.55 -20.12 6.00
CA GLN A 461 10.70 -19.24 6.20
C GLN A 461 11.70 -19.75 7.22
N TYR A 462 12.91 -19.21 7.15
CA TYR A 462 13.95 -19.36 8.16
C TYR A 462 14.12 -18.09 8.96
N ASN A 463 14.02 -18.19 10.28
CA ASN A 463 14.28 -17.13 11.22
C ASN A 463 15.73 -17.24 11.70
N PRO A 464 16.66 -16.40 11.21
CA PRO A 464 18.07 -16.51 11.55
C PRO A 464 18.38 -16.10 13.01
N ALA A 465 17.57 -15.22 13.60
CA ALA A 465 17.77 -14.78 14.98
C ALA A 465 17.46 -15.89 16.01
N LYS A 466 16.47 -16.73 15.70
CA LYS A 466 16.05 -17.85 16.55
C LYS A 466 16.58 -19.20 16.05
N GLN A 467 17.27 -19.22 14.93
CA GLN A 467 17.72 -20.43 14.24
C GLN A 467 16.61 -21.48 14.11
N GLN A 468 15.45 -21.06 13.58
CA GLN A 468 14.30 -21.94 13.45
C GLN A 468 13.61 -21.79 12.09
N VAL A 469 12.99 -22.87 11.64
CA VAL A 469 12.09 -22.87 10.50
C VAL A 469 10.66 -22.57 10.99
N GLU A 470 9.97 -21.71 10.29
CA GLU A 470 8.62 -21.23 10.61
C GLU A 470 7.70 -21.35 9.40
N VAL A 471 6.43 -21.57 9.64
CA VAL A 471 5.36 -21.43 8.64
C VAL A 471 4.48 -20.26 9.05
N VAL A 472 4.19 -19.39 8.09
CA VAL A 472 3.31 -18.24 8.21
C VAL A 472 2.05 -18.50 7.39
N ASN A 473 0.88 -18.21 7.95
CA ASN A 473 -0.40 -18.25 7.24
C ASN A 473 -1.23 -17.04 7.66
N TYR A 474 -1.25 -15.98 6.86
CA TYR A 474 -2.01 -14.78 7.23
C TYR A 474 -3.42 -14.74 6.60
N ALA A 475 -3.63 -15.40 5.44
CA ALA A 475 -4.89 -15.28 4.69
C ALA A 475 -5.33 -16.57 3.97
N GLY A 476 -4.63 -17.69 4.16
CA GLY A 476 -4.87 -18.93 3.41
C GLY A 476 -6.01 -19.80 3.92
N GLY A 477 -6.76 -19.39 4.96
CA GLY A 477 -7.66 -20.28 5.71
C GLY A 477 -6.88 -21.32 6.52
N THR A 478 -7.54 -22.10 7.37
CA THR A 478 -6.88 -23.18 8.10
C THR A 478 -6.33 -24.23 7.14
N LYS A 479 -5.10 -24.68 7.38
CA LYS A 479 -4.40 -25.69 6.58
C LYS A 479 -3.99 -26.86 7.46
N ASP A 480 -4.46 -28.03 7.10
CA ASP A 480 -4.14 -29.27 7.79
C ASP A 480 -3.30 -30.18 6.88
N ASN A 481 -2.57 -31.08 7.50
CA ASN A 481 -1.74 -32.09 6.81
C ASN A 481 -0.70 -31.49 5.86
N LEU A 482 -0.09 -30.38 6.25
CA LEU A 482 1.09 -29.88 5.56
C LEU A 482 2.33 -30.66 5.99
N LEU A 483 3.29 -30.81 5.06
CA LEU A 483 4.59 -31.40 5.34
C LEU A 483 5.69 -30.38 5.03
N ALA A 484 6.40 -29.93 6.05
CA ALA A 484 7.60 -29.11 5.88
C ALA A 484 8.80 -30.04 5.63
N LYS A 485 9.54 -29.81 4.55
CA LYS A 485 10.81 -30.48 4.21
C LYS A 485 11.94 -29.46 4.29
N ILE A 486 13.00 -29.83 5.01
CA ILE A 486 14.16 -28.99 5.26
C ILE A 486 15.41 -29.74 4.80
N GLN A 487 16.14 -29.17 3.86
CA GLN A 487 17.34 -29.76 3.31
C GLN A 487 18.52 -28.81 3.46
N LEU A 488 19.66 -29.31 3.91
CA LEU A 488 20.91 -28.59 3.96
C LEU A 488 21.89 -29.15 2.93
N PHE A 489 22.63 -28.26 2.27
CA PHE A 489 23.62 -28.61 1.27
C PHE A 489 24.91 -27.84 1.52
N ASP A 490 26.05 -28.46 1.21
CA ASP A 490 27.32 -27.75 1.15
C ASP A 490 27.40 -26.81 -0.07
N MET A 491 28.49 -26.05 -0.19
CA MET A 491 28.70 -25.13 -1.30
C MET A 491 28.84 -25.82 -2.68
N TYR A 492 29.03 -27.13 -2.70
CA TYR A 492 29.14 -27.93 -3.92
C TYR A 492 27.84 -28.64 -4.29
N GLY A 493 26.77 -28.44 -3.50
CA GLY A 493 25.46 -29.04 -3.73
C GLY A 493 25.30 -30.47 -3.18
N LYS A 494 26.25 -30.97 -2.38
CA LYS A 494 26.11 -32.24 -1.68
C LYS A 494 25.14 -32.06 -0.50
N MET A 495 24.14 -32.95 -0.42
CA MET A 495 23.20 -32.91 0.70
C MET A 495 23.89 -33.32 2.01
N LEU A 496 23.79 -32.48 3.02
CA LEU A 496 24.34 -32.69 4.35
C LEU A 496 23.30 -33.31 5.29
N SER A 497 22.07 -32.83 5.24
CA SER A 497 20.94 -33.38 6.01
C SER A 497 19.60 -33.13 5.34
N GLU A 498 18.63 -33.95 5.68
CA GLU A 498 17.23 -33.78 5.34
C GLU A 498 16.36 -34.10 6.56
N ASP A 499 15.48 -33.17 6.89
CA ASP A 499 14.45 -33.32 7.91
C ASP A 499 13.07 -33.07 7.32
N SER A 500 12.04 -33.68 7.94
CA SER A 500 10.66 -33.39 7.58
C SER A 500 9.76 -33.40 8.81
N LYS A 501 8.75 -32.54 8.81
CA LYS A 501 7.80 -32.44 9.91
C LYS A 501 6.41 -32.10 9.40
N ALA A 502 5.43 -32.86 9.85
CA ALA A 502 4.02 -32.53 9.64
C ALA A 502 3.61 -31.31 10.49
N ILE A 503 2.77 -30.46 9.93
CA ILE A 503 2.31 -29.24 10.57
C ILE A 503 0.89 -28.90 10.11
N ASP A 504 0.05 -28.54 11.08
CA ASP A 504 -1.24 -27.89 10.84
C ASP A 504 -1.14 -26.43 11.29
N ILE A 505 -1.77 -25.51 10.58
CA ILE A 505 -1.73 -24.09 10.89
C ILE A 505 -3.07 -23.43 10.62
N GLY A 506 -3.57 -22.69 11.63
CA GLY A 506 -4.74 -21.83 11.48
C GLY A 506 -4.45 -20.57 10.65
N GLU A 507 -5.49 -19.89 10.22
CA GLU A 507 -5.35 -18.56 9.61
C GLU A 507 -4.88 -17.55 10.67
N ASP A 508 -4.14 -16.54 10.25
CA ASP A 508 -3.52 -15.50 11.06
C ASP A 508 -2.56 -16.07 12.13
N GLN A 509 -1.71 -17.00 11.73
CA GLN A 509 -0.72 -17.62 12.60
C GLN A 509 0.68 -17.64 11.98
N THR A 510 1.69 -17.56 12.86
CA THR A 510 3.08 -17.92 12.59
C THR A 510 3.47 -19.04 13.55
N LYS A 511 3.91 -20.16 13.01
CA LYS A 511 4.14 -21.38 13.79
C LYS A 511 5.52 -21.94 13.52
N LYS A 512 6.25 -22.23 14.61
CA LYS A 512 7.55 -22.90 14.53
C LYS A 512 7.38 -24.34 14.04
N VAL A 513 8.22 -24.72 13.09
CA VAL A 513 8.37 -26.12 12.64
C VAL A 513 9.40 -26.84 13.49
N LEU A 514 10.67 -26.42 13.42
CA LEU A 514 11.78 -27.01 14.16
C LEU A 514 12.92 -25.98 14.34
N ASN A 515 13.88 -26.32 15.21
CA ASN A 515 15.15 -25.60 15.24
C ASN A 515 16.06 -26.14 14.14
N LEU A 516 16.73 -25.25 13.44
CA LEU A 516 17.71 -25.61 12.42
C LEU A 516 19.10 -25.56 13.04
N MET A 517 19.76 -26.71 13.08
CA MET A 517 21.15 -26.80 13.52
C MET A 517 22.08 -26.44 12.36
N SER A 518 22.94 -25.47 12.55
CA SER A 518 23.97 -25.13 11.56
C SER A 518 24.96 -26.28 11.40
N PRO A 519 25.25 -26.70 10.15
CA PRO A 519 26.26 -27.70 9.89
C PRO A 519 27.67 -27.13 10.16
N ASN A 520 28.67 -28.00 10.23
CA ASN A 520 30.07 -27.57 10.36
C ASN A 520 30.68 -27.22 9.00
N GLU A 521 30.02 -26.31 8.28
CA GLU A 521 30.44 -25.80 6.98
C GLU A 521 30.64 -24.28 7.04
N ASP A 522 31.61 -23.76 6.29
CA ASP A 522 31.84 -22.30 6.23
C ASP A 522 30.72 -21.59 5.44
N VAL A 523 30.23 -22.23 4.39
CA VAL A 523 29.06 -21.80 3.61
C VAL A 523 28.18 -23.00 3.34
N TYR A 524 26.88 -22.84 3.55
CA TYR A 524 25.89 -23.87 3.27
C TYR A 524 24.57 -23.28 2.76
N TYR A 525 23.79 -24.10 2.08
CA TYR A 525 22.47 -23.73 1.58
C TYR A 525 21.36 -24.40 2.39
N VAL A 526 20.30 -23.66 2.66
CA VAL A 526 19.07 -24.14 3.29
C VAL A 526 17.97 -24.11 2.24
N ARG A 527 17.37 -25.25 1.95
CA ARG A 527 16.19 -25.35 1.11
C ARG A 527 15.00 -25.76 1.94
N LEU A 528 13.95 -24.97 1.89
CA LEU A 528 12.69 -25.19 2.61
C LEU A 528 11.57 -25.43 1.61
N ARG A 529 10.77 -26.46 1.83
CA ARG A 529 9.56 -26.74 1.05
C ARG A 529 8.40 -27.03 1.98
N LEU A 530 7.28 -26.39 1.72
CA LEU A 530 6.01 -26.69 2.36
C LEU A 530 5.15 -27.43 1.32
N MET A 531 4.77 -28.67 1.67
CA MET A 531 4.02 -29.55 0.80
C MET A 531 2.59 -29.69 1.30
N GLN A 532 1.64 -29.73 0.38
CA GLN A 532 0.28 -30.20 0.66
C GLN A 532 -0.01 -31.36 -0.29
N LYS A 533 -0.08 -32.58 0.28
CA LYS A 533 -0.02 -33.81 -0.51
C LYS A 533 1.27 -33.81 -1.36
N ASP A 534 1.16 -33.97 -2.67
CA ASP A 534 2.29 -34.00 -3.60
C ASP A 534 2.66 -32.62 -4.18
N ASN A 535 1.92 -31.56 -3.80
CA ASN A 535 2.14 -30.22 -4.35
C ASN A 535 3.01 -29.37 -3.42
N ILE A 536 3.99 -28.66 -3.98
CA ILE A 536 4.73 -27.61 -3.28
C ILE A 536 3.82 -26.37 -3.21
N VAL A 537 3.47 -25.95 -2.00
CA VAL A 537 2.64 -24.75 -1.76
C VAL A 537 3.45 -23.53 -1.37
N SER A 538 4.67 -23.74 -0.86
CA SER A 538 5.68 -22.69 -0.67
C SER A 538 7.07 -23.31 -0.72
N GLU A 539 8.01 -22.63 -1.33
CA GLU A 539 9.42 -23.03 -1.38
C GLU A 539 10.30 -21.81 -1.15
N ASN A 540 11.34 -21.99 -0.34
CA ASN A 540 12.27 -20.93 -0.04
C ASN A 540 13.70 -21.47 0.05
N PHE A 541 14.70 -20.57 -0.09
CA PHE A 541 16.05 -20.98 0.03
C PHE A 541 16.93 -19.85 0.59
N TYR A 542 17.97 -20.23 1.33
CA TYR A 542 18.89 -19.30 1.99
C TYR A 542 20.32 -19.74 1.79
N VAL A 543 21.21 -18.77 1.68
CA VAL A 543 22.66 -18.98 1.81
C VAL A 543 23.07 -18.55 3.20
N GLN A 544 23.72 -19.42 3.93
CA GLN A 544 24.22 -19.17 5.27
C GLN A 544 25.72 -19.36 5.31
N GLY A 545 26.41 -18.64 6.17
CA GLY A 545 27.85 -18.74 6.39
C GLY A 545 28.21 -18.58 7.84
N LYS A 546 29.41 -18.99 8.23
CA LYS A 546 29.97 -18.62 9.54
C LYS A 546 30.27 -17.12 9.53
N GLU A 547 29.88 -16.39 10.60
CA GLU A 547 30.22 -14.99 10.81
C GLU A 547 31.71 -14.81 11.15
#